data_169a8e654fe5c6655d57d9188eeb00ae
#
_entry.id   169a8e654fe5c6655d57d9188eeb00ae
#
_cell.length_a   1.000
_cell.length_b   1.000
_cell.length_c   1.000
_cell.angle_alpha   90.00
_cell.angle_beta   90.00
_cell.angle_gamma   90.00
#
_symmetry.space_group_name_H-M   'P 1'
#
loop_
_entity.id
_entity.type
_entity.pdbx_description
1 polymer ?
#
loop_
_entity_poly.entity_id
_entity_poly.type
_entity_poly.pdbx_seq_one_letter_code
_entity_poly.pdbx_strand_id
1 'polypeptide(L)'
;MTGAEGPPGLVRRRPLDILAYADQLLVMTEPTETADVPTLAEWAGGPEAIGALTKRFYEKVPQDPVLAPVFAAMDPHHAEHVAAFITEVFGGPKGYTKAGGSHAHMITRHLGRHLTEAFRQRWLALMLDTADEVGLPTDPEFRAAFVGYLEWGTRLAVMNSQQGVAPPANDVPMPQWNWGPPGGPWRG
;
A
#
# COMPACT_ATOMS: atom_id res chain seq x y z
N MET A 1 -81.66 -28.24 -8.53
CA MET A 1 -81.32 -27.18 -7.52
C MET A 1 -79.79 -27.18 -7.47
N THR A 2 -79.16 -26.35 -8.24
CA THR A 2 -77.69 -26.21 -8.29
C THR A 2 -77.37 -24.77 -8.06
N GLY A 3 -76.81 -24.47 -6.88
CA GLY A 3 -76.31 -23.12 -6.54
C GLY A 3 -74.97 -22.87 -7.21
N ALA A 4 -74.91 -21.79 -7.97
CA ALA A 4 -73.67 -21.29 -8.54
C ALA A 4 -73.00 -20.33 -7.56
N GLU A 5 -71.83 -20.71 -7.05
CA GLU A 5 -70.96 -19.79 -6.33
C GLU A 5 -70.23 -18.85 -7.30
N GLY A 6 -70.37 -17.56 -7.09
CA GLY A 6 -69.66 -16.53 -7.86
C GLY A 6 -68.19 -16.43 -7.47
N PRO A 7 -67.33 -15.88 -8.35
CA PRO A 7 -65.88 -15.81 -8.12
C PRO A 7 -65.52 -14.87 -6.96
N PRO A 8 -64.43 -15.15 -6.20
CA PRO A 8 -63.99 -14.34 -5.09
C PRO A 8 -63.53 -12.95 -5.52
N GLY A 9 -63.94 -11.93 -4.76
CA GLY A 9 -63.74 -10.52 -5.07
C GLY A 9 -62.28 -10.13 -5.20
N LEU A 10 -61.99 -9.34 -6.24
CA LEU A 10 -60.72 -8.68 -6.52
C LEU A 10 -60.39 -7.73 -5.33
N VAL A 11 -59.40 -8.06 -4.54
CA VAL A 11 -58.83 -7.13 -3.57
C VAL A 11 -58.15 -6.00 -4.32
N ARG A 12 -58.73 -4.81 -4.35
CA ARG A 12 -58.12 -3.60 -4.86
C ARG A 12 -56.89 -3.29 -3.99
N ARG A 13 -55.68 -3.52 -4.56
CA ARG A 13 -54.47 -3.00 -3.99
C ARG A 13 -54.49 -1.48 -4.03
N ARG A 14 -54.26 -0.83 -2.87
CA ARG A 14 -54.08 0.62 -2.83
C ARG A 14 -52.88 0.99 -3.71
N PRO A 15 -52.93 2.09 -4.46
CA PRO A 15 -51.74 2.59 -5.16
C PRO A 15 -50.66 2.85 -4.13
N LEU A 16 -49.47 2.32 -4.39
CA LEU A 16 -48.23 2.62 -3.62
C LEU A 16 -48.06 4.15 -3.67
N ASP A 17 -48.03 4.74 -2.49
CA ASP A 17 -47.77 6.17 -2.35
C ASP A 17 -46.27 6.42 -2.64
N ILE A 18 -45.95 6.67 -3.90
CA ILE A 18 -44.58 6.86 -4.39
C ILE A 18 -43.92 8.04 -3.71
N LEU A 19 -44.68 9.01 -3.21
CA LEU A 19 -44.17 10.17 -2.49
C LEU A 19 -43.68 9.77 -1.08
N ALA A 20 -44.39 8.89 -0.39
CA ALA A 20 -43.98 8.37 0.92
C ALA A 20 -42.73 7.48 0.81
N TYR A 21 -42.53 6.78 -0.32
CA TYR A 21 -41.35 5.97 -0.58
C TYR A 21 -40.14 6.83 -0.93
N ALA A 22 -40.35 7.96 -1.61
CA ALA A 22 -39.28 8.91 -1.93
C ALA A 22 -38.72 9.59 -0.66
N ASP A 23 -39.58 9.95 0.29
CA ASP A 23 -39.13 10.50 1.59
C ASP A 23 -38.35 9.48 2.43
N GLN A 24 -38.71 8.20 2.40
CA GLN A 24 -37.94 7.16 3.08
C GLN A 24 -36.58 6.88 2.41
N LEU A 25 -36.46 7.03 1.11
CA LEU A 25 -35.18 6.92 0.39
C LEU A 25 -34.25 8.13 0.65
N LEU A 26 -34.79 9.32 0.85
CA LEU A 26 -34.01 10.51 1.19
C LEU A 26 -33.40 10.44 2.60
N VAL A 27 -34.04 9.79 3.53
CA VAL A 27 -33.51 9.59 4.91
C VAL A 27 -32.38 8.55 4.94
N MET A 28 -32.28 7.68 3.92
CA MET A 28 -31.19 6.69 3.82
C MET A 28 -29.94 7.21 3.09
N THR A 29 -29.95 8.45 2.60
CA THR A 29 -28.81 9.12 1.98
C THR A 29 -28.27 10.27 2.82
N GLU A 30 -28.25 10.12 4.15
CA GLU A 30 -27.27 10.89 4.92
C GLU A 30 -25.90 10.43 4.40
N PRO A 31 -25.01 11.35 3.96
CA PRO A 31 -23.66 10.98 3.65
C PRO A 31 -23.10 10.41 4.95
N THR A 32 -22.90 9.10 4.97
CA THR A 32 -22.04 8.48 5.98
C THR A 32 -20.77 9.30 5.89
N GLU A 33 -20.50 10.07 6.95
CA GLU A 33 -19.24 10.79 7.12
C GLU A 33 -18.17 9.75 6.79
N THR A 34 -17.58 9.85 5.59
CA THR A 34 -16.53 8.94 5.18
C THR A 34 -15.38 9.26 6.11
N ALA A 35 -15.31 8.53 7.20
CA ALA A 35 -14.17 8.59 8.10
C ALA A 35 -12.94 8.55 7.18
N ASP A 36 -12.15 9.60 7.25
CA ASP A 36 -11.03 9.82 6.34
C ASP A 36 -10.15 8.57 6.41
N VAL A 37 -10.03 7.85 5.30
CA VAL A 37 -9.27 6.59 5.27
C VAL A 37 -7.80 6.98 5.43
N PRO A 38 -7.13 6.55 6.50
CA PRO A 38 -5.75 6.90 6.71
C PRO A 38 -4.88 6.40 5.55
N THR A 39 -3.82 7.11 5.24
CA THR A 39 -2.79 6.62 4.32
C THR A 39 -2.10 5.39 4.92
N LEU A 40 -1.42 4.60 4.07
CA LEU A 40 -0.61 3.49 4.58
C LEU A 40 0.50 3.96 5.52
N ALA A 41 1.07 5.15 5.27
CA ALA A 41 2.08 5.74 6.15
C ALA A 41 1.52 6.08 7.53
N GLU A 42 0.34 6.72 7.59
CA GLU A 42 -0.33 7.04 8.86
C GLU A 42 -0.71 5.77 9.62
N TRP A 43 -1.25 4.77 8.94
CA TRP A 43 -1.62 3.49 9.56
C TRP A 43 -0.40 2.72 10.08
N ALA A 44 0.73 2.77 9.37
CA ALA A 44 1.99 2.18 9.81
C ALA A 44 2.55 2.80 11.11
N GLY A 45 2.05 3.96 11.53
CA GLY A 45 2.58 4.73 12.67
C GLY A 45 3.46 5.91 12.26
N GLY A 46 3.35 6.36 11.00
CA GLY A 46 4.03 7.55 10.49
C GLY A 46 5.50 7.34 10.12
N PRO A 47 6.19 8.46 9.85
CA PRO A 47 7.62 8.45 9.49
C PRO A 47 8.51 7.79 10.54
N GLU A 48 8.15 7.90 11.83
CA GLU A 48 8.91 7.31 12.94
C GLU A 48 8.92 5.78 12.88
N ALA A 49 7.76 5.16 12.65
CA ALA A 49 7.65 3.70 12.57
C ALA A 49 8.36 3.16 11.33
N ILE A 50 8.21 3.82 10.18
CA ILE A 50 8.92 3.46 8.94
C ILE A 50 10.43 3.67 9.11
N GLY A 51 10.86 4.73 9.80
CA GLY A 51 12.25 4.98 10.17
C GLY A 51 12.82 3.90 11.08
N ALA A 52 12.07 3.47 12.09
CA ALA A 52 12.47 2.36 12.96
C ALA A 52 12.64 1.05 12.18
N LEU A 53 11.71 0.75 11.25
CA LEU A 53 11.81 -0.40 10.36
C LEU A 53 13.09 -0.38 9.53
N THR A 54 13.34 0.69 8.79
CA THR A 54 14.50 0.77 7.89
C THR A 54 15.81 0.76 8.67
N LYS A 55 15.91 1.50 9.77
CA LYS A 55 17.07 1.49 10.65
C LYS A 55 17.37 0.07 11.12
N ARG A 56 16.38 -0.60 11.70
CA ARG A 56 16.55 -1.96 12.23
C ARG A 56 16.90 -2.97 11.14
N PHE A 57 16.29 -2.84 9.95
CA PHE A 57 16.62 -3.65 8.79
C PHE A 57 18.10 -3.50 8.39
N TYR A 58 18.58 -2.27 8.21
CA TYR A 58 19.96 -2.02 7.79
C TYR A 58 21.01 -2.31 8.87
N GLU A 59 20.64 -2.39 10.14
CA GLU A 59 21.49 -2.94 11.22
C GLU A 59 21.75 -4.45 11.06
N LYS A 60 20.80 -5.19 10.47
CA LYS A 60 20.90 -6.64 10.23
C LYS A 60 21.64 -6.97 8.92
N VAL A 61 21.56 -6.12 7.91
CA VAL A 61 22.13 -6.36 6.57
C VAL A 61 23.61 -6.74 6.60
N PRO A 62 24.50 -6.11 7.38
CA PRO A 62 25.92 -6.51 7.43
C PRO A 62 26.15 -7.92 7.96
N GLN A 63 25.19 -8.49 8.69
CA GLN A 63 25.27 -9.82 9.27
C GLN A 63 24.65 -10.89 8.35
N ASP A 64 24.00 -10.48 7.27
CA ASP A 64 23.36 -11.38 6.30
C ASP A 64 24.32 -11.70 5.16
N PRO A 65 24.68 -12.98 4.96
CA PRO A 65 25.70 -13.36 3.97
C PRO A 65 25.27 -13.10 2.51
N VAL A 66 23.96 -13.00 2.25
CA VAL A 66 23.44 -12.73 0.90
C VAL A 66 23.37 -11.24 0.62
N LEU A 67 23.02 -10.43 1.65
CA LEU A 67 22.81 -8.99 1.49
C LEU A 67 24.08 -8.18 1.72
N ALA A 68 24.93 -8.55 2.67
CA ALA A 68 26.11 -7.80 3.04
C ALA A 68 27.01 -7.39 1.86
N PRO A 69 27.30 -8.25 0.88
CA PRO A 69 28.18 -7.87 -0.23
C PRO A 69 27.65 -6.71 -1.08
N VAL A 70 26.31 -6.64 -1.27
CA VAL A 70 25.68 -5.59 -2.09
C VAL A 70 25.68 -4.24 -1.37
N PHE A 71 25.62 -4.27 -0.04
CA PHE A 71 25.56 -3.07 0.81
C PHE A 71 26.92 -2.70 1.45
N ALA A 72 28.01 -3.34 1.07
CA ALA A 72 29.35 -3.12 1.67
C ALA A 72 29.81 -1.65 1.62
N ALA A 73 29.40 -0.89 0.59
CA ALA A 73 29.69 0.53 0.43
C ALA A 73 28.42 1.41 0.59
N MET A 74 27.53 1.00 1.51
CA MET A 74 26.30 1.73 1.76
C MET A 74 26.58 3.09 2.40
N ASP A 75 25.87 4.12 1.91
CA ASP A 75 25.90 5.45 2.50
C ASP A 75 25.38 5.39 3.96
N PRO A 76 26.02 6.08 4.92
CA PRO A 76 25.57 6.11 6.32
C PRO A 76 24.10 6.55 6.50
N HIS A 77 23.58 7.41 5.60
CA HIS A 77 22.20 7.90 5.62
C HIS A 77 21.24 7.07 4.76
N HIS A 78 21.68 5.90 4.28
CA HIS A 78 20.87 5.08 3.38
C HIS A 78 19.54 4.66 3.99
N ALA A 79 19.54 4.24 5.25
CA ALA A 79 18.31 3.85 5.97
C ALA A 79 17.29 5.01 6.04
N GLU A 80 17.77 6.22 6.29
CA GLU A 80 16.95 7.44 6.35
C GLU A 80 16.37 7.80 4.98
N HIS A 81 17.17 7.70 3.91
CA HIS A 81 16.71 7.93 2.54
C HIS A 81 15.62 6.93 2.12
N VAL A 82 15.80 5.66 2.47
CA VAL A 82 14.79 4.61 2.18
C VAL A 82 13.53 4.84 3.01
N ALA A 83 13.65 5.21 4.27
CA ALA A 83 12.52 5.56 5.12
C ALA A 83 11.69 6.71 4.52
N ALA A 84 12.36 7.79 4.14
CA ALA A 84 11.70 8.95 3.55
C ALA A 84 11.01 8.61 2.22
N PHE A 85 11.64 7.79 1.37
CA PHE A 85 11.07 7.32 0.11
C PHE A 85 9.81 6.47 0.35
N ILE A 86 9.87 5.45 1.20
CA ILE A 86 8.73 4.57 1.49
C ILE A 86 7.59 5.37 2.14
N THR A 87 7.91 6.26 3.06
CA THR A 87 6.92 7.14 3.71
C THR A 87 6.15 7.96 2.67
N GLU A 88 6.85 8.57 1.72
CA GLU A 88 6.22 9.39 0.68
C GLU A 88 5.39 8.52 -0.29
N VAL A 89 5.88 7.36 -0.67
CA VAL A 89 5.16 6.40 -1.53
C VAL A 89 3.86 5.94 -0.86
N PHE A 90 3.85 5.78 0.46
CA PHE A 90 2.70 5.36 1.24
C PHE A 90 1.74 6.50 1.59
N GLY A 91 1.89 7.67 0.96
CA GLY A 91 0.99 8.82 1.14
C GLY A 91 1.31 9.69 2.35
N GLY A 92 2.46 9.49 2.99
CA GLY A 92 2.95 10.32 4.07
C GLY A 92 3.62 11.62 3.58
N PRO A 93 4.28 12.36 4.48
CA PRO A 93 4.96 13.61 4.15
C PRO A 93 5.98 13.46 3.02
N LYS A 94 6.02 14.42 2.11
CA LYS A 94 6.95 14.47 0.96
C LYS A 94 8.39 14.82 1.37
N GLY A 95 8.94 14.08 2.33
CA GLY A 95 10.29 14.31 2.85
C GLY A 95 11.38 14.01 1.84
N TYR A 96 11.23 12.94 1.08
CA TYR A 96 12.21 12.49 0.09
C TYR A 96 12.36 13.48 -1.08
N THR A 97 11.24 13.88 -1.70
CA THR A 97 11.27 14.83 -2.83
C THR A 97 11.67 16.25 -2.38
N LYS A 98 11.25 16.70 -1.20
CA LYS A 98 11.68 17.98 -0.64
C LYS A 98 13.17 18.04 -0.35
N ALA A 99 13.81 16.91 -0.05
CA ALA A 99 15.26 16.80 0.13
C ALA A 99 16.02 16.66 -1.22
N GLY A 100 15.35 16.82 -2.36
CA GLY A 100 15.96 16.72 -3.70
C GLY A 100 15.99 15.30 -4.29
N GLY A 101 15.36 14.34 -3.62
CA GLY A 101 15.18 12.98 -4.16
C GLY A 101 14.16 12.95 -5.31
N SER A 102 14.26 11.92 -6.15
CA SER A 102 13.29 11.63 -7.22
C SER A 102 13.21 10.13 -7.48
N HIS A 103 12.14 9.68 -8.13
CA HIS A 103 12.03 8.28 -8.54
C HIS A 103 13.14 7.90 -9.54
N ALA A 104 13.45 8.79 -10.48
CA ALA A 104 14.57 8.59 -11.40
C ALA A 104 15.89 8.39 -10.65
N HIS A 105 16.16 9.17 -9.60
CA HIS A 105 17.33 8.99 -8.74
C HIS A 105 17.33 7.62 -8.07
N MET A 106 16.19 7.19 -7.51
CA MET A 106 16.05 5.87 -6.87
C MET A 106 16.36 4.74 -7.88
N ILE A 107 15.81 4.79 -9.09
CA ILE A 107 16.09 3.80 -10.15
C ILE A 107 17.57 3.80 -10.52
N THR A 108 18.18 4.98 -10.70
CA THR A 108 19.59 5.12 -11.06
C THR A 108 20.53 4.45 -10.05
N ARG A 109 20.17 4.44 -8.76
CA ARG A 109 20.95 3.75 -7.71
C ARG A 109 21.01 2.23 -7.89
N HIS A 110 20.12 1.64 -8.67
CA HIS A 110 20.09 0.21 -8.93
C HIS A 110 20.84 -0.17 -10.23
N LEU A 111 21.08 0.77 -11.15
CA LEU A 111 21.70 0.47 -12.44
C LEU A 111 23.04 -0.24 -12.28
N GLY A 112 23.23 -1.32 -13.04
CA GLY A 112 24.48 -2.08 -13.10
C GLY A 112 24.86 -2.84 -11.83
N ARG A 113 23.93 -2.97 -10.85
CA ARG A 113 24.20 -3.73 -9.62
C ARG A 113 23.99 -5.24 -9.75
N HIS A 114 23.42 -5.70 -10.85
CA HIS A 114 23.21 -7.13 -11.15
C HIS A 114 22.52 -7.90 -10.03
N LEU A 115 21.49 -7.29 -9.42
CA LEU A 115 20.72 -7.94 -8.36
C LEU A 115 20.08 -9.22 -8.88
N THR A 116 20.11 -10.26 -8.06
CA THR A 116 19.54 -11.57 -8.39
C THR A 116 18.20 -11.79 -7.71
N GLU A 117 17.46 -12.78 -8.20
CA GLU A 117 16.20 -13.20 -7.54
C GLU A 117 16.45 -13.72 -6.12
N ALA A 118 17.55 -14.44 -5.89
CA ALA A 118 17.92 -14.90 -4.54
C ALA A 118 18.18 -13.73 -3.59
N PHE A 119 18.86 -12.68 -4.07
CA PHE A 119 19.04 -11.44 -3.31
C PHE A 119 17.70 -10.78 -2.98
N ARG A 120 16.82 -10.63 -3.99
CA ARG A 120 15.49 -10.05 -3.83
C ARG A 120 14.66 -10.79 -2.76
N GLN A 121 14.60 -12.11 -2.87
CA GLN A 121 13.84 -12.93 -1.93
C GLN A 121 14.39 -12.81 -0.50
N ARG A 122 15.71 -12.81 -0.34
CA ARG A 122 16.32 -12.62 0.97
C ARG A 122 16.05 -11.26 1.57
N TRP A 123 16.18 -10.20 0.74
CA TRP A 123 15.87 -8.83 1.15
C TRP A 123 14.43 -8.71 1.64
N LEU A 124 13.48 -9.24 0.84
CA LEU A 124 12.07 -9.24 1.17
C LEU A 124 11.78 -10.00 2.48
N ALA A 125 12.30 -11.21 2.61
CA ALA A 125 12.12 -11.99 3.84
C ALA A 125 12.64 -11.25 5.07
N LEU A 126 13.87 -10.70 5.02
CA LEU A 126 14.45 -9.96 6.13
C LEU A 126 13.64 -8.68 6.46
N MET A 127 13.10 -8.00 5.45
CA MET A 127 12.26 -6.81 5.64
C MET A 127 10.95 -7.16 6.35
N LEU A 128 10.30 -8.26 5.98
CA LEU A 128 9.06 -8.71 6.60
C LEU A 128 9.29 -9.18 8.05
N ASP A 129 10.33 -9.97 8.30
CA ASP A 129 10.75 -10.37 9.65
C ASP A 129 11.03 -9.15 10.53
N THR A 130 11.64 -8.11 9.93
CA THR A 130 11.95 -6.88 10.66
C THR A 130 10.68 -6.05 10.93
N ALA A 131 9.73 -6.02 9.99
CA ALA A 131 8.46 -5.37 10.19
C ALA A 131 7.67 -5.96 11.37
N ASP A 132 7.72 -7.29 11.54
CA ASP A 132 7.12 -7.98 12.68
C ASP A 132 7.86 -7.64 13.98
N GLU A 133 9.20 -7.62 13.94
CA GLU A 133 10.04 -7.31 15.10
C GLU A 133 9.82 -5.88 15.63
N VAL A 134 9.67 -4.91 14.76
CA VAL A 134 9.43 -3.50 15.15
C VAL A 134 7.96 -3.19 15.42
N GLY A 135 7.06 -4.16 15.26
CA GLY A 135 5.64 -4.05 15.59
C GLY A 135 4.83 -3.24 14.59
N LEU A 136 5.14 -3.30 13.30
CA LEU A 136 4.23 -2.72 12.28
C LEU A 136 2.87 -3.43 12.31
N PRO A 137 1.78 -2.76 11.85
CA PRO A 137 0.44 -3.36 11.85
C PRO A 137 0.40 -4.75 11.21
N THR A 138 -0.37 -5.65 11.82
CA THR A 138 -0.48 -7.05 11.39
C THR A 138 -1.82 -7.38 10.74
N ASP A 139 -2.69 -6.38 10.60
CA ASP A 139 -3.97 -6.57 9.92
C ASP A 139 -3.76 -6.98 8.45
N PRO A 140 -4.66 -7.82 7.90
CA PRO A 140 -4.50 -8.39 6.57
C PRO A 140 -4.42 -7.35 5.46
N GLU A 141 -5.16 -6.24 5.59
CA GLU A 141 -5.25 -5.19 4.58
C GLU A 141 -3.94 -4.43 4.47
N PHE A 142 -3.38 -4.01 5.64
CA PHE A 142 -2.07 -3.37 5.66
C PHE A 142 -0.99 -4.30 5.13
N ARG A 143 -0.97 -5.55 5.61
CA ARG A 143 0.04 -6.53 5.17
C ARG A 143 -0.05 -6.83 3.68
N ALA A 144 -1.24 -6.96 3.12
CA ALA A 144 -1.41 -7.14 1.68
C ALA A 144 -0.85 -5.97 0.88
N ALA A 145 -1.14 -4.73 1.29
CA ALA A 145 -0.62 -3.53 0.64
C ALA A 145 0.90 -3.40 0.81
N PHE A 146 1.41 -3.63 2.01
CA PHE A 146 2.84 -3.55 2.33
C PHE A 146 3.66 -4.57 1.55
N VAL A 147 3.28 -5.85 1.59
CA VAL A 147 3.93 -6.92 0.84
C VAL A 147 3.84 -6.67 -0.66
N GLY A 148 2.67 -6.25 -1.15
CA GLY A 148 2.46 -5.93 -2.56
C GLY A 148 3.41 -4.84 -3.05
N TYR A 149 3.62 -3.78 -2.28
CA TYR A 149 4.60 -2.74 -2.58
C TYR A 149 6.03 -3.28 -2.61
N LEU A 150 6.43 -4.02 -1.60
CA LEU A 150 7.79 -4.57 -1.51
C LEU A 150 8.08 -5.54 -2.67
N GLU A 151 7.13 -6.40 -3.01
CA GLU A 151 7.23 -7.29 -4.19
C GLU A 151 7.38 -6.51 -5.49
N TRP A 152 6.55 -5.50 -5.70
CA TRP A 152 6.61 -4.66 -6.89
C TRP A 152 7.94 -3.90 -6.97
N GLY A 153 8.33 -3.21 -5.90
CA GLY A 153 9.53 -2.38 -5.87
C GLY A 153 10.82 -3.19 -6.04
N THR A 154 10.91 -4.34 -5.35
CA THR A 154 12.11 -5.19 -5.44
C THR A 154 12.24 -5.89 -6.79
N ARG A 155 11.13 -6.25 -7.47
CA ARG A 155 11.17 -6.77 -8.84
C ARG A 155 11.67 -5.71 -9.81
N LEU A 156 11.20 -4.47 -9.69
CA LEU A 156 11.72 -3.36 -10.48
C LEU A 156 13.22 -3.12 -10.21
N ALA A 157 13.66 -3.22 -8.95
CA ALA A 157 15.06 -3.10 -8.61
C ALA A 157 15.93 -4.16 -9.32
N VAL A 158 15.48 -5.43 -9.32
CA VAL A 158 16.15 -6.50 -10.07
C VAL A 158 16.19 -6.19 -11.56
N MET A 159 15.05 -5.83 -12.18
CA MET A 159 14.96 -5.51 -13.60
C MET A 159 15.88 -4.34 -13.98
N ASN A 160 15.84 -3.26 -13.22
CA ASN A 160 16.64 -2.06 -13.45
C ASN A 160 18.13 -2.26 -13.17
N SER A 161 18.52 -3.30 -12.45
CA SER A 161 19.90 -3.58 -12.09
C SER A 161 20.69 -4.34 -13.15
N GLN A 162 20.02 -4.80 -14.21
CA GLN A 162 20.67 -5.65 -15.23
C GLN A 162 21.53 -4.84 -16.19
N GLN A 163 22.47 -5.53 -16.82
CA GLN A 163 23.37 -4.93 -17.80
C GLN A 163 22.58 -4.38 -19.00
N GLY A 164 22.94 -3.20 -19.47
CA GLY A 164 22.34 -2.58 -20.65
C GLY A 164 21.01 -1.86 -20.41
N VAL A 165 20.51 -1.84 -19.17
CA VAL A 165 19.33 -1.04 -18.83
C VAL A 165 19.71 0.45 -18.91
N ALA A 166 18.95 1.20 -19.71
CA ALA A 166 19.14 2.65 -19.85
C ALA A 166 18.69 3.41 -18.59
N PRO A 167 19.34 4.53 -18.27
CA PRO A 167 18.85 5.42 -17.22
C PRO A 167 17.41 5.85 -17.50
N PRO A 168 16.57 5.99 -16.44
CA PRO A 168 15.21 6.47 -16.60
C PRO A 168 15.17 7.94 -17.04
N ALA A 169 14.06 8.38 -17.61
CA ALA A 169 13.81 9.79 -17.84
C ALA A 169 13.75 10.54 -16.49
N ASN A 170 14.19 11.80 -16.48
CA ASN A 170 14.27 12.59 -15.24
C ASN A 170 12.90 12.91 -14.62
N ASP A 171 11.83 12.87 -15.41
CA ASP A 171 10.45 13.21 -15.07
C ASP A 171 9.60 11.99 -14.70
N VAL A 172 10.22 10.82 -14.45
CA VAL A 172 9.49 9.65 -13.95
C VAL A 172 8.79 10.01 -12.65
N PRO A 173 7.44 9.88 -12.60
CA PRO A 173 6.67 10.28 -11.43
C PRO A 173 7.01 9.41 -10.21
N MET A 174 6.91 10.00 -9.02
CA MET A 174 6.99 9.23 -7.78
C MET A 174 5.88 8.20 -7.74
N PRO A 175 6.19 6.94 -7.39
CA PRO A 175 5.17 5.95 -7.21
C PRO A 175 4.26 6.35 -6.03
N GLN A 176 3.00 5.98 -6.15
CA GLN A 176 2.03 6.10 -5.07
C GLN A 176 1.43 4.73 -4.81
N TRP A 177 1.38 4.35 -3.55
CA TRP A 177 0.83 3.07 -3.13
C TRP A 177 -0.23 3.29 -2.04
N ASN A 178 -1.34 2.61 -2.16
CA ASN A 178 -2.48 2.72 -1.27
C ASN A 178 -3.00 1.33 -0.88
N TRP A 179 -4.14 1.31 -0.20
CA TRP A 179 -4.78 0.08 0.29
C TRP A 179 -5.16 -0.92 -0.80
N GLY A 180 -5.22 -0.51 -2.06
CA GLY A 180 -5.72 -1.35 -3.16
C GLY A 180 -7.21 -1.70 -3.00
N PRO A 181 -7.66 -2.90 -3.43
CA PRO A 181 -9.07 -3.29 -3.42
C PRO A 181 -9.79 -3.20 -2.06
N PRO A 182 -9.16 -3.46 -0.92
CA PRO A 182 -9.80 -3.26 0.39
C PRO A 182 -10.22 -1.81 0.67
N GLY A 183 -9.52 -0.84 0.10
CA GLY A 183 -9.86 0.59 0.23
C GLY A 183 -9.59 1.21 1.60
N GLY A 184 -9.07 0.45 2.56
CA GLY A 184 -8.76 0.92 3.91
C GLY A 184 -8.45 -0.23 4.85
N PRO A 185 -8.16 0.08 6.14
CA PRO A 185 -7.91 -0.92 7.15
C PRO A 185 -9.18 -1.69 7.52
N TRP A 186 -8.99 -2.89 8.04
CA TRP A 186 -10.09 -3.69 8.59
C TRP A 186 -10.80 -2.94 9.72
N ARG A 187 -12.12 -2.93 9.70
CA ARG A 187 -12.93 -2.18 10.69
C ARG A 187 -13.85 -3.08 11.54
N GLY A 188 -13.64 -4.41 11.53
CA GLY A 188 -14.48 -5.37 12.27
C GLY A 188 -15.62 -5.93 11.45
#